data_f3793c27bb7e2d5e7e209d2ab467d2d0
#
_entry.id   f3793c27bb7e2d5e7e209d2ab467d2d0
#
_cell.length_a   1.000
_cell.length_b   1.000
_cell.length_c   1.000
_cell.angle_alpha   90.00
_cell.angle_beta   90.00
_cell.angle_gamma   90.00
#
_symmetry.space_group_name_H-M   'P 1'
#
loop_
_entity.id
_entity.type
_entity.pdbx_description
1 polymer ?
#
loop_
_entity_poly.entity_id
_entity_poly.type
_entity_poly.pdbx_seq_one_letter_code
_entity_poly.pdbx_strand_id
1 'polypeptide(L)'
;MNTALSPPVGQLLGGRYHVDARIARGGMATVYLGTDTRLDRVIALKIAHPELSDDAEFVRRFIGEARSAARLSSPNVVAIFDQGSDKRLHYIAMEYVPGRTLRQLLNERGRLSAGEALDIMAGVLSGLAAAHDAGFAHRDVKPENVLLTTSGTVKVADFGLAKSLRMRRSTTGQ
;
A
#
# COMPACT_ATOMS: atom_id res chain seq x y z
N MET A 1 -32.39 0.38 7.89
CA MET A 1 -32.14 -0.29 6.58
C MET A 1 -30.66 -0.21 6.31
N ASN A 2 -29.96 -1.32 6.48
CA ASN A 2 -28.52 -1.42 6.29
C ASN A 2 -28.27 -1.52 4.79
N THR A 3 -28.05 -0.39 4.12
CA THR A 3 -27.65 -0.39 2.70
C THR A 3 -26.20 -0.83 2.67
N ALA A 4 -25.97 -2.13 2.58
CA ALA A 4 -24.66 -2.65 2.28
C ALA A 4 -24.20 -1.97 0.99
N LEU A 5 -23.19 -1.12 1.08
CA LEU A 5 -22.59 -0.49 -0.09
C LEU A 5 -22.10 -1.62 -1.01
N SER A 6 -22.69 -1.71 -2.18
CA SER A 6 -22.29 -2.67 -3.20
C SER A 6 -20.79 -2.56 -3.47
N PRO A 7 -20.10 -3.67 -3.84
CA PRO A 7 -18.71 -3.61 -4.21
C PRO A 7 -18.47 -2.47 -5.21
N PRO A 8 -17.42 -1.66 -5.06
CA PRO A 8 -17.21 -0.47 -5.90
C PRO A 8 -16.80 -0.79 -7.34
N VAL A 9 -16.73 -2.07 -7.74
CA VAL A 9 -16.40 -2.49 -9.11
C VAL A 9 -17.40 -1.88 -10.10
N GLY A 10 -16.88 -1.28 -11.17
CA GLY A 10 -17.65 -0.54 -12.16
C GLY A 10 -17.93 0.92 -11.80
N GLN A 11 -17.54 1.38 -10.61
CA GLN A 11 -17.73 2.77 -10.19
C GLN A 11 -16.53 3.65 -10.58
N LEU A 12 -16.81 4.94 -10.79
CA LEU A 12 -15.80 5.97 -11.01
C LEU A 12 -15.65 6.79 -9.72
N LEU A 13 -14.52 6.63 -9.02
CA LEU A 13 -14.24 7.34 -7.77
C LEU A 13 -13.62 8.71 -8.05
N GLY A 14 -14.11 9.73 -7.36
CA GLY A 14 -13.61 11.09 -7.47
C GLY A 14 -13.66 11.66 -8.90
N GLY A 15 -14.50 11.12 -9.77
CA GLY A 15 -14.57 11.49 -11.19
C GLY A 15 -13.30 11.16 -11.99
N ARG A 16 -12.44 10.27 -11.47
CA ARG A 16 -11.14 9.98 -12.08
C ARG A 16 -10.75 8.51 -12.12
N TYR A 17 -10.98 7.76 -11.05
CA TYR A 17 -10.48 6.41 -10.91
C TYR A 17 -11.58 5.39 -11.13
N HIS A 18 -11.53 4.68 -12.25
CA HIS A 18 -12.45 3.57 -12.52
C HIS A 18 -12.00 2.32 -11.78
N VAL A 19 -12.91 1.67 -11.08
CA VAL A 19 -12.65 0.42 -10.34
C VAL A 19 -12.97 -0.77 -11.23
N ASP A 20 -11.94 -1.53 -11.63
CA ASP A 20 -12.10 -2.58 -12.64
C ASP A 20 -12.35 -3.95 -12.02
N ALA A 21 -11.50 -4.39 -11.10
CA ALA A 21 -11.61 -5.73 -10.51
C ALA A 21 -11.01 -5.77 -9.11
N ARG A 22 -11.47 -6.71 -8.27
CA ARG A 22 -10.86 -6.94 -6.96
C ARG A 22 -9.60 -7.79 -7.09
N ILE A 23 -8.49 -7.29 -6.50
CA ILE A 23 -7.21 -8.01 -6.44
C ILE A 23 -7.08 -8.79 -5.12
N ALA A 24 -7.26 -8.11 -3.98
CA ALA A 24 -7.06 -8.70 -2.66
C ALA A 24 -7.97 -8.05 -1.61
N ARG A 25 -8.32 -8.80 -0.58
CA ARG A 25 -9.08 -8.30 0.57
C ARG A 25 -8.26 -8.46 1.83
N GLY A 26 -8.05 -7.34 2.53
CA GLY A 26 -7.47 -7.29 3.87
C GLY A 26 -8.52 -7.05 4.96
N GLY A 27 -8.06 -6.92 6.20
CA GLY A 27 -8.94 -6.70 7.35
C GLY A 27 -9.61 -5.31 7.40
N MET A 28 -8.97 -4.28 6.85
CA MET A 28 -9.43 -2.88 6.93
C MET A 28 -9.73 -2.26 5.56
N ALA A 29 -9.16 -2.81 4.52
CA ALA A 29 -9.30 -2.31 3.16
C ALA A 29 -9.25 -3.45 2.14
N THR A 30 -9.76 -3.19 0.96
CA THR A 30 -9.68 -4.09 -0.19
C THR A 30 -8.90 -3.38 -1.29
N VAL A 31 -8.03 -4.11 -1.96
CA VAL A 31 -7.25 -3.62 -3.11
C VAL A 31 -7.92 -4.04 -4.40
N TYR A 32 -8.09 -3.09 -5.30
CA TYR A 32 -8.68 -3.27 -6.62
C TYR A 32 -7.70 -2.89 -7.72
N LEU A 33 -7.79 -3.57 -8.83
CA LEU A 33 -7.28 -3.08 -10.11
C LEU A 33 -8.17 -1.91 -10.53
N GLY A 34 -7.58 -0.86 -11.06
CA GLY A 34 -8.32 0.29 -11.54
C GLY A 34 -7.60 1.02 -12.65
N THR A 35 -8.29 1.98 -13.24
CA THR A 35 -7.77 2.83 -14.31
C THR A 35 -7.86 4.30 -13.90
N ASP A 36 -6.73 5.01 -13.96
CA ASP A 36 -6.68 6.47 -13.90
C ASP A 36 -7.11 7.02 -15.24
N THR A 37 -8.36 7.46 -15.35
CA THR A 37 -8.96 7.90 -16.62
C THR A 37 -8.38 9.21 -17.15
N ARG A 38 -7.67 10.00 -16.32
CA ARG A 38 -7.02 11.24 -16.76
C ARG A 38 -5.65 11.01 -17.40
N LEU A 39 -4.95 9.97 -16.92
CA LEU A 39 -3.60 9.65 -17.39
C LEU A 39 -3.58 8.37 -18.25
N ASP A 40 -4.75 7.76 -18.47
CA ASP A 40 -4.93 6.53 -19.24
C ASP A 40 -3.93 5.42 -18.83
N ARG A 41 -3.89 5.15 -17.52
CA ARG A 41 -2.97 4.15 -16.96
C ARG A 41 -3.63 3.24 -15.95
N VAL A 42 -3.15 2.01 -15.90
CA VAL A 42 -3.54 1.03 -14.88
C VAL A 42 -2.92 1.41 -13.54
N ILE A 43 -3.72 1.32 -12.49
CA ILE A 43 -3.32 1.58 -11.10
C ILE A 43 -3.88 0.52 -10.16
N ALA A 44 -3.43 0.50 -8.93
CA ALA A 44 -4.09 -0.18 -7.83
C ALA A 44 -4.84 0.83 -6.95
N LEU A 45 -6.03 0.46 -6.51
CA LEU A 45 -6.87 1.25 -5.60
C LEU A 45 -7.05 0.50 -4.29
N LYS A 46 -6.50 1.02 -3.20
CA LYS A 46 -6.75 0.53 -1.85
C LYS A 46 -7.94 1.30 -1.29
N ILE A 47 -9.07 0.62 -1.11
CA ILE A 47 -10.33 1.22 -0.68
C ILE A 47 -10.63 0.72 0.73
N ALA A 48 -10.79 1.65 1.68
CA ALA A 48 -11.17 1.35 3.05
C ALA A 48 -12.56 0.67 3.09
N HIS A 49 -12.73 -0.26 4.03
CA HIS A 49 -14.04 -0.88 4.21
C HIS A 49 -15.07 0.16 4.67
N PRO A 50 -16.29 0.17 4.09
CA PRO A 50 -17.28 1.19 4.36
C PRO A 50 -17.65 1.33 5.84
N GLU A 51 -17.63 0.23 6.59
CA GLU A 51 -17.92 0.19 8.03
C GLU A 51 -16.89 0.96 8.87
N LEU A 52 -15.69 1.20 8.34
CA LEU A 52 -14.63 1.97 9.00
C LEU A 52 -14.64 3.46 8.61
N SER A 53 -15.49 3.86 7.68
CA SER A 53 -15.55 5.23 7.17
C SER A 53 -16.07 6.24 8.20
N ASP A 54 -16.78 5.79 9.22
CA ASP A 54 -17.28 6.62 10.31
C ASP A 54 -16.31 6.70 11.50
N ASP A 55 -15.26 5.88 11.51
CA ASP A 55 -14.20 5.96 12.51
C ASP A 55 -13.18 7.02 12.12
N ALA A 56 -13.31 8.20 12.74
CA ALA A 56 -12.44 9.35 12.46
C ALA A 56 -10.95 9.07 12.76
N GLU A 57 -10.64 8.19 13.71
CA GLU A 57 -9.27 7.82 14.01
C GLU A 57 -8.70 6.91 12.92
N PHE A 58 -9.49 5.95 12.46
CA PHE A 58 -9.13 5.09 11.33
C PHE A 58 -8.89 5.92 10.06
N VAL A 59 -9.84 6.79 9.70
CA VAL A 59 -9.75 7.65 8.50
C VAL A 59 -8.50 8.54 8.54
N ARG A 60 -8.22 9.16 9.68
CA ARG A 60 -7.02 9.99 9.85
C ARG A 60 -5.74 9.18 9.68
N ARG A 61 -5.68 7.96 10.21
CA ARG A 61 -4.53 7.06 10.05
C ARG A 61 -4.37 6.63 8.58
N PHE A 62 -5.46 6.23 7.94
CA PHE A 62 -5.49 5.80 6.54
C PHE A 62 -4.97 6.90 5.59
N ILE A 63 -5.44 8.13 5.77
CA ILE A 63 -4.96 9.29 5.01
C ILE A 63 -3.50 9.64 5.37
N GLY A 64 -3.14 9.59 6.64
CA GLY A 64 -1.79 9.87 7.10
C GLY A 64 -0.76 8.90 6.52
N GLU A 65 -1.12 7.63 6.39
CA GLU A 65 -0.34 6.59 5.73
C GLU A 65 -0.04 6.97 4.27
N ALA A 66 -1.08 7.30 3.51
CA ALA A 66 -0.91 7.71 2.12
C ALA A 66 0.02 8.91 1.96
N ARG A 67 -0.15 9.94 2.80
CA ARG A 67 0.70 11.14 2.77
C ARG A 67 2.15 10.86 3.11
N SER A 68 2.39 9.96 4.05
CA SER A 68 3.75 9.56 4.44
C SER A 68 4.43 8.77 3.33
N ALA A 69 3.76 7.75 2.81
CA ALA A 69 4.27 6.90 1.74
C ALA A 69 4.44 7.66 0.41
N ALA A 70 3.62 8.68 0.14
CA ALA A 70 3.73 9.51 -1.07
C ALA A 70 5.06 10.30 -1.16
N ARG A 71 5.78 10.44 -0.05
CA ARG A 71 7.11 11.07 -0.04
C ARG A 71 8.25 10.12 -0.41
N LEU A 72 7.96 8.81 -0.46
CA LEU A 72 8.95 7.81 -0.77
C LEU A 72 9.12 7.70 -2.29
N SER A 73 10.35 7.78 -2.75
CA SER A 73 10.72 7.54 -4.14
C SER A 73 11.84 6.50 -4.17
N SER A 74 11.50 5.27 -4.48
CA SER A 74 12.43 4.15 -4.56
C SER A 74 11.88 3.09 -5.50
N PRO A 75 12.71 2.44 -6.32
CA PRO A 75 12.27 1.33 -7.16
C PRO A 75 11.81 0.12 -6.33
N ASN A 76 12.19 0.05 -5.05
CA ASN A 76 11.83 -1.03 -4.14
C ASN A 76 10.65 -0.68 -3.20
N VAL A 77 9.92 0.39 -3.50
CA VAL A 77 8.72 0.81 -2.76
C VAL A 77 7.58 1.02 -3.74
N VAL A 78 6.39 0.55 -3.38
CA VAL A 78 5.18 0.84 -4.17
C VAL A 78 4.88 2.33 -4.08
N ALA A 79 4.81 3.00 -5.22
CA ALA A 79 4.55 4.45 -5.28
C ALA A 79 3.08 4.76 -4.98
N ILE A 80 2.85 5.79 -4.16
CA ILE A 80 1.53 6.37 -3.93
C ILE A 80 1.34 7.57 -4.85
N PHE A 81 0.25 7.58 -5.61
CA PHE A 81 -0.05 8.62 -6.59
C PHE A 81 -1.03 9.66 -6.05
N ASP A 82 -2.04 9.21 -5.31
CA ASP A 82 -3.12 10.09 -4.86
C ASP A 82 -3.89 9.45 -3.70
N GLN A 83 -4.67 10.24 -3.01
CA GLN A 83 -5.64 9.78 -2.02
C GLN A 83 -6.90 10.65 -2.11
N GLY A 84 -8.04 10.07 -1.77
CA GLY A 84 -9.28 10.82 -1.80
C GLY A 84 -10.42 10.13 -1.10
N SER A 85 -11.57 10.77 -1.18
CA SER A 85 -12.82 10.21 -0.73
C SER A 85 -13.92 10.49 -1.76
N ASP A 86 -14.80 9.53 -1.94
CA ASP A 86 -16.00 9.67 -2.74
C ASP A 86 -17.16 9.10 -1.95
N LYS A 87 -18.18 9.95 -1.66
CA LYS A 87 -19.27 9.60 -0.74
C LYS A 87 -18.70 9.16 0.62
N ARG A 88 -18.81 7.88 0.96
CA ARG A 88 -18.28 7.30 2.20
C ARG A 88 -17.08 6.37 1.96
N LEU A 89 -16.55 6.34 0.75
CA LEU A 89 -15.40 5.51 0.41
C LEU A 89 -14.12 6.35 0.47
N HIS A 90 -13.18 5.95 1.33
CA HIS A 90 -11.84 6.50 1.35
C HIS A 90 -10.92 5.59 0.53
N TYR A 91 -10.10 6.17 -0.34
CA TYR A 91 -9.23 5.40 -1.23
C TYR A 91 -7.84 6.00 -1.35
N ILE A 92 -6.89 5.14 -1.68
CA ILE A 92 -5.52 5.46 -2.04
C ILE A 92 -5.26 4.90 -3.43
N ALA A 93 -4.85 5.76 -4.35
CA ALA A 93 -4.40 5.38 -5.68
C ALA A 93 -2.89 5.17 -5.66
N MET A 94 -2.42 4.01 -6.09
CA MET A 94 -1.02 3.61 -6.02
C MET A 94 -0.59 2.82 -7.25
N GLU A 95 0.70 2.63 -7.38
CA GLU A 95 1.30 1.81 -8.42
C GLU A 95 0.68 0.40 -8.43
N TYR A 96 0.23 -0.03 -9.60
CA TYR A 96 -0.09 -1.43 -9.83
C TYR A 96 1.19 -2.20 -10.12
N VAL A 97 1.45 -3.22 -9.33
CA VAL A 97 2.63 -4.08 -9.46
C VAL A 97 2.17 -5.42 -10.02
N PRO A 98 2.38 -5.68 -11.32
CA PRO A 98 2.07 -6.97 -11.91
C PRO A 98 3.05 -8.04 -11.38
N GLY A 99 2.52 -9.11 -10.81
CA GLY A 99 3.31 -10.16 -10.18
C GLY A 99 2.57 -10.85 -9.06
N ARG A 100 3.28 -11.20 -8.01
CA ARG A 100 2.74 -11.89 -6.83
C ARG A 100 3.37 -11.40 -5.53
N THR A 101 2.73 -11.70 -4.41
CA THR A 101 3.34 -11.46 -3.10
C THR A 101 4.37 -12.55 -2.77
N LEU A 102 5.31 -12.22 -1.88
CA LEU A 102 6.23 -13.23 -1.33
C LEU A 102 5.46 -14.33 -0.59
N ARG A 103 4.31 -14.00 0.04
CA ARG A 103 3.45 -14.99 0.67
C ARG A 103 2.92 -16.03 -0.33
N GLN A 104 2.44 -15.57 -1.48
CA GLN A 104 1.96 -16.46 -2.55
C GLN A 104 3.09 -17.37 -3.05
N LEU A 105 4.29 -16.81 -3.25
CA LEU A 105 5.46 -17.59 -3.66
C LEU A 105 5.82 -18.67 -2.63
N LEU A 106 5.84 -18.31 -1.34
CA LEU A 106 6.12 -19.25 -0.26
C LEU A 106 5.06 -20.35 -0.10
N ASN A 107 3.78 -20.00 -0.30
CA ASN A 107 2.70 -20.98 -0.26
C ASN A 107 2.80 -22.00 -1.41
N GLU A 108 3.25 -21.55 -2.58
CA GLU A 108 3.42 -22.43 -3.75
C GLU A 108 4.66 -23.32 -3.63
N ARG A 109 5.79 -22.77 -3.17
CA ARG A 109 7.09 -23.46 -3.18
C ARG A 109 7.53 -24.03 -1.83
N GLY A 110 6.88 -23.63 -0.75
CA GLY A 110 7.19 -24.00 0.63
C GLY A 110 8.44 -23.29 1.16
N ARG A 111 9.53 -23.32 0.43
CA ARG A 111 10.80 -22.65 0.80
C ARG A 111 11.52 -22.10 -0.41
N LEU A 112 12.42 -21.17 -0.17
CA LEU A 112 13.32 -20.59 -1.16
C LEU A 112 14.75 -21.11 -0.95
N SER A 113 15.56 -21.09 -1.99
CA SER A 113 17.00 -21.26 -1.85
C SER A 113 17.60 -20.06 -1.09
N ALA A 114 18.79 -20.25 -0.51
CA ALA A 114 19.49 -19.17 0.19
C ALA A 114 19.76 -17.97 -0.74
N GLY A 115 20.15 -18.22 -2.01
CA GLY A 115 20.37 -17.17 -2.99
C GLY A 115 19.12 -16.37 -3.29
N GLU A 116 17.99 -17.04 -3.59
CA GLU A 116 16.71 -16.35 -3.83
C GLU A 116 16.25 -15.55 -2.62
N ALA A 117 16.40 -16.10 -1.41
CA ALA A 117 16.04 -15.40 -0.19
C ALA A 117 16.89 -14.14 0.02
N LEU A 118 18.20 -14.21 -0.25
CA LEU A 118 19.09 -13.06 -0.13
C LEU A 118 18.77 -11.98 -1.17
N ASP A 119 18.48 -12.35 -2.41
CA ASP A 119 18.11 -11.39 -3.46
C ASP A 119 16.82 -10.65 -3.11
N ILE A 120 15.81 -11.37 -2.61
CA ILE A 120 14.56 -10.76 -2.16
C ILE A 120 14.81 -9.85 -0.97
N MET A 121 15.57 -10.29 0.02
CA MET A 121 15.87 -9.48 1.21
C MET A 121 16.70 -8.24 0.88
N ALA A 122 17.59 -8.30 -0.09
CA ALA A 122 18.33 -7.12 -0.57
C ALA A 122 17.36 -6.04 -1.09
N GLY A 123 16.36 -6.42 -1.88
CA GLY A 123 15.33 -5.50 -2.35
C GLY A 123 14.45 -4.95 -1.23
N VAL A 124 14.03 -5.80 -0.28
CA VAL A 124 13.28 -5.38 0.91
C VAL A 124 14.07 -4.36 1.73
N LEU A 125 15.33 -4.65 2.04
CA LEU A 125 16.20 -3.77 2.82
C LEU A 125 16.43 -2.43 2.11
N SER A 126 16.58 -2.44 0.79
CA SER A 126 16.71 -1.22 -0.02
C SER A 126 15.47 -0.34 0.08
N GLY A 127 14.27 -0.94 0.01
CA GLY A 127 13.01 -0.22 0.19
C GLY A 127 12.85 0.34 1.61
N LEU A 128 13.21 -0.45 2.64
CA LEU A 128 13.18 0.00 4.03
C LEU A 128 14.19 1.10 4.32
N ALA A 129 15.39 1.03 3.73
CA ALA A 129 16.41 2.09 3.84
C ALA A 129 15.87 3.41 3.30
N ALA A 130 15.25 3.41 2.11
CA ALA A 130 14.63 4.61 1.55
C ALA A 130 13.55 5.21 2.47
N ALA A 131 12.77 4.37 3.13
CA ALA A 131 11.77 4.83 4.11
C ALA A 131 12.42 5.43 5.37
N HIS A 132 13.45 4.78 5.89
CA HIS A 132 14.18 5.25 7.09
C HIS A 132 14.90 6.58 6.82
N ASP A 133 15.50 6.75 5.65
CA ASP A 133 16.13 8.01 5.23
C ASP A 133 15.10 9.16 5.15
N ALA A 134 13.86 8.84 4.78
CA ALA A 134 12.74 9.78 4.80
C ALA A 134 12.09 9.96 6.19
N GLY A 135 12.60 9.30 7.23
CA GLY A 135 12.11 9.39 8.61
C GLY A 135 10.90 8.50 8.93
N PHE A 136 10.65 7.47 8.12
CA PHE A 136 9.54 6.53 8.32
C PHE A 136 10.03 5.12 8.63
N ALA A 137 9.29 4.42 9.49
CA ALA A 137 9.46 2.99 9.73
C ALA A 137 8.22 2.25 9.23
N HIS A 138 8.43 1.09 8.60
CA HIS A 138 7.32 0.30 8.01
C HIS A 138 6.39 -0.30 9.07
N ARG A 139 6.92 -0.90 10.12
CA ARG A 139 6.24 -1.50 11.29
C ARG A 139 5.34 -2.72 11.03
N ASP A 140 5.16 -3.12 9.78
CA ASP A 140 4.38 -4.32 9.40
C ASP A 140 5.05 -5.07 8.24
N VAL A 141 6.38 -5.28 8.34
CA VAL A 141 7.12 -6.06 7.34
C VAL A 141 6.73 -7.52 7.45
N LYS A 142 6.14 -8.05 6.38
CA LYS A 142 5.71 -9.45 6.28
C LYS A 142 5.60 -9.86 4.81
N PRO A 143 5.59 -11.17 4.51
CA PRO A 143 5.56 -11.64 3.12
C PRO A 143 4.37 -11.16 2.29
N GLU A 144 3.25 -10.83 2.91
CA GLU A 144 2.07 -10.25 2.26
C GLU A 144 2.32 -8.85 1.71
N ASN A 145 3.24 -8.10 2.33
CA ASN A 145 3.60 -6.73 1.99
C ASN A 145 4.87 -6.63 1.12
N VAL A 146 5.38 -7.76 0.65
CA VAL A 146 6.50 -7.83 -0.30
C VAL A 146 5.97 -8.32 -1.64
N LEU A 147 6.05 -7.47 -2.65
CA LEU A 147 5.61 -7.75 -4.01
C LEU A 147 6.82 -8.10 -4.89
N LEU A 148 6.66 -9.16 -5.67
CA LEU A 148 7.64 -9.64 -6.61
C LEU A 148 7.10 -9.41 -8.02
N THR A 149 7.72 -8.50 -8.77
CA THR A 149 7.30 -8.21 -10.14
C THR A 149 7.64 -9.37 -11.07
N THR A 150 7.00 -9.43 -12.22
CA THR A 150 7.33 -10.40 -13.28
C THR A 150 8.75 -10.21 -13.82
N SER A 151 9.34 -9.03 -13.68
CA SER A 151 10.73 -8.72 -14.06
C SER A 151 11.77 -9.01 -12.97
N GLY A 152 11.34 -9.51 -11.80
CA GLY A 152 12.22 -9.86 -10.69
C GLY A 152 12.52 -8.71 -9.72
N THR A 153 11.92 -7.53 -9.89
CA THR A 153 12.05 -6.42 -8.94
C THR A 153 11.25 -6.70 -7.68
N VAL A 154 11.83 -6.41 -6.52
CA VAL A 154 11.15 -6.49 -5.22
C VAL A 154 10.61 -5.13 -4.83
N LYS A 155 9.34 -5.05 -4.45
CA LYS A 155 8.72 -3.82 -3.97
C LYS A 155 8.05 -4.04 -2.62
N VAL A 156 8.30 -3.15 -1.67
CA VAL A 156 7.63 -3.13 -0.37
C VAL A 156 6.37 -2.29 -0.48
N ALA A 157 5.25 -2.87 -0.06
CA ALA A 157 3.95 -2.23 -0.03
C ALA A 157 3.49 -2.01 1.42
N ASP A 158 2.40 -1.25 1.57
CA ASP A 158 1.72 -1.06 2.86
C ASP A 158 2.65 -0.55 3.98
N PHE A 159 3.26 0.62 3.76
CA PHE A 159 3.87 1.41 4.85
C PHE A 159 2.77 1.92 5.80
N GLY A 160 1.81 1.05 6.07
CA GLY A 160 0.63 1.34 6.79
C GLY A 160 0.82 1.34 8.28
N LEU A 161 0.17 2.31 8.93
CA LEU A 161 0.19 2.53 10.37
C LEU A 161 1.56 2.97 10.92
N ALA A 162 2.43 3.51 10.07
CA ALA A 162 3.62 4.18 10.51
C ALA A 162 3.24 5.40 11.36
N LYS A 163 3.18 5.21 12.67
CA LYS A 163 3.34 6.35 13.58
C LYS A 163 4.66 6.99 13.18
N SER A 164 4.66 8.26 12.71
CA SER A 164 5.88 8.97 12.44
C SER A 164 6.80 8.80 13.66
N LEU A 165 8.01 8.34 13.42
CA LEU A 165 9.07 8.43 14.41
C LEU A 165 9.35 9.93 14.57
N ARG A 166 8.60 10.65 15.42
CA ARG A 166 9.12 11.84 16.03
C ARG A 166 10.33 11.36 16.83
N MET A 167 11.50 11.42 16.22
CA MET A 167 12.74 11.50 16.99
C MET A 167 12.51 12.65 17.99
N ARG A 168 12.28 12.30 19.24
CA ARG A 168 12.58 13.21 20.33
C ARG A 168 14.09 13.47 20.22
N ARG A 169 14.47 14.57 19.62
CA ARG A 169 15.74 15.19 19.94
C ARG A 169 15.69 15.43 21.44
N SER A 170 16.30 14.56 22.20
CA SER A 170 16.69 14.87 23.55
C SER A 170 17.69 16.02 23.45
N THR A 171 17.20 17.24 23.67
CA THR A 171 17.99 18.35 24.10
C THR A 171 18.56 17.98 25.47
N THR A 172 19.72 17.36 25.49
CA THR A 172 20.57 17.35 26.65
C THR A 172 21.30 18.70 26.59
N GLY A 173 20.68 19.69 27.21
CA GLY A 173 21.33 20.91 27.58
C GLY A 173 21.98 20.68 28.95
N GLN A 174 23.27 20.93 29.02
CA GLN A 174 24.17 21.11 30.15
C GLN A 174 24.41 19.92 31.04
#